data_171fffae16331b905c0fca5bee7750ad
#
_entry.id   171fffae16331b905c0fca5bee7750ad
#
_cell.length_a   1.000
_cell.length_b   1.000
_cell.length_c   1.000
_cell.angle_alpha   90.00
_cell.angle_beta   90.00
_cell.angle_gamma   90.00
#
_symmetry.space_group_name_H-M   'P 1'
#
loop_
_entity.id
_entity.type
_entity.pdbx_description
1 polymer ?
#
loop_
_entity_poly.entity_id
_entity_poly.type
_entity_poly.pdbx_seq_one_letter_code
_entity_poly.pdbx_strand_id
1 'polypeptide(L)'
;MFFVLDHRVRSNKRLDFFITTKHSAKTMTELKSDFLRVMNDRGYIHQCTDLEGLDTYATENTVVCYVGYDCTADSLHVGSLVSIMMLRWLQKTGHKPIVLMGGGTTRVGDPTGRDDARPVLTDEIIAANMAGIKKEFQQFLTFGDGP
;
A
#
# COMPACT_ATOMS: atom_id res chain seq x y z
N MET A 1 -0.42 2.16 6.02
CA MET A 1 -1.87 2.13 5.75
C MET A 1 -2.08 1.76 4.29
N PHE A 2 -2.89 0.76 4.01
CA PHE A 2 -3.05 0.16 2.68
C PHE A 2 -4.45 0.50 2.16
N PHE A 3 -4.56 1.11 0.98
CA PHE A 3 -5.83 1.57 0.42
C PHE A 3 -6.18 0.83 -0.86
N VAL A 4 -7.43 0.44 -1.01
CA VAL A 4 -7.98 -0.16 -2.23
C VAL A 4 -8.70 0.92 -3.04
N LEU A 5 -8.36 1.05 -4.32
CA LEU A 5 -9.04 1.92 -5.27
C LEU A 5 -9.85 1.06 -6.25
N ASP A 6 -11.16 1.24 -6.30
CA ASP A 6 -11.99 0.67 -7.36
C ASP A 6 -12.42 1.76 -8.35
N HIS A 7 -11.97 1.65 -9.60
CA HIS A 7 -12.31 2.58 -10.68
C HIS A 7 -13.63 2.26 -11.40
N ARG A 8 -14.29 1.16 -11.08
CA ARG A 8 -15.46 0.68 -11.85
C ARG A 8 -16.82 0.97 -11.22
N VAL A 9 -16.87 1.47 -10.01
CA VAL A 9 -18.14 1.79 -9.36
C VAL A 9 -18.66 3.15 -9.84
N ARG A 10 -19.45 3.16 -10.90
CA ARG A 10 -20.33 4.28 -11.30
C ARG A 10 -21.50 4.51 -10.31
N SER A 11 -21.50 3.83 -9.21
CA SER A 11 -22.46 4.02 -8.12
C SER A 11 -21.74 4.63 -6.91
N ASN A 12 -22.31 5.68 -6.38
CA ASN A 12 -21.88 6.67 -5.39
C ASN A 12 -21.41 6.13 -4.02
N LYS A 13 -20.76 4.95 -3.96
CA LYS A 13 -20.16 4.37 -2.75
C LYS A 13 -18.69 4.06 -3.03
N ARG A 14 -17.80 4.95 -2.57
CA ARG A 14 -16.39 4.62 -2.37
C ARG A 14 -16.31 3.50 -1.34
N LEU A 15 -15.82 2.34 -1.75
CA LEU A 15 -15.44 1.27 -0.84
C LEU A 15 -13.96 1.46 -0.49
N ASP A 16 -13.71 2.19 0.59
CA ASP A 16 -12.37 2.36 1.13
C ASP A 16 -12.10 1.21 2.11
N PHE A 17 -11.25 0.26 1.73
CA PHE A 17 -10.82 -0.83 2.61
C PHE A 17 -9.47 -0.49 3.23
N PHE A 18 -9.36 -0.63 4.54
CA PHE A 18 -8.13 -0.41 5.30
C PHE A 18 -7.64 -1.72 5.90
N ILE A 19 -6.38 -2.07 5.64
CA ILE A 19 -5.71 -3.20 6.30
C ILE A 19 -4.57 -2.65 7.14
N THR A 20 -4.55 -2.99 8.43
CA THR A 20 -3.45 -2.64 9.35
C THR A 20 -2.93 -3.88 10.06
N THR A 21 -1.70 -3.84 10.54
CA THR A 21 -1.02 -5.00 11.15
C THR A 21 -1.07 -4.96 12.68
N LYS A 22 -1.78 -5.89 13.34
CA LYS A 22 -1.62 -6.32 14.76
C LYS A 22 -2.37 -7.62 15.05
N HIS A 23 -1.88 -8.43 15.96
CA HIS A 23 -2.43 -9.75 16.30
C HIS A 23 -3.77 -9.69 17.00
N SER A 24 -4.78 -10.36 16.44
CA SER A 24 -5.95 -10.86 17.17
C SER A 24 -6.47 -12.11 16.46
N ALA A 25 -6.49 -13.23 17.17
CA ALA A 25 -7.08 -14.46 16.68
C ALA A 25 -8.61 -14.34 16.72
N LYS A 26 -9.23 -14.04 15.56
CA LYS A 26 -10.67 -14.15 15.36
C LYS A 26 -10.92 -15.31 14.42
N THR A 27 -11.91 -16.13 14.74
CA THR A 27 -12.39 -17.31 13.97
C THR A 27 -12.48 -16.95 12.50
N MET A 28 -11.67 -17.62 11.67
CA MET A 28 -11.47 -17.23 10.28
C MET A 28 -12.49 -17.92 9.40
N THR A 29 -13.31 -17.12 8.73
CA THR A 29 -14.00 -17.52 7.52
C THR A 29 -12.94 -17.96 6.51
N GLU A 30 -13.15 -19.07 5.81
CA GLU A 30 -12.21 -19.57 4.81
C GLU A 30 -12.10 -18.55 3.65
N LEU A 31 -10.95 -17.88 3.57
CA LEU A 31 -10.67 -16.88 2.54
C LEU A 31 -10.52 -17.56 1.17
N LYS A 32 -11.14 -17.00 0.15
CA LYS A 32 -11.20 -17.55 -1.22
C LYS A 32 -10.09 -16.99 -2.10
N SER A 33 -9.81 -15.69 -2.00
CA SER A 33 -8.81 -15.04 -2.83
C SER A 33 -7.38 -15.41 -2.41
N ASP A 34 -6.52 -15.69 -3.38
CA ASP A 34 -5.11 -16.02 -3.14
C ASP A 34 -4.39 -14.89 -2.41
N PHE A 35 -4.72 -13.65 -2.74
CA PHE A 35 -4.15 -12.48 -2.09
C PHE A 35 -4.43 -12.47 -0.58
N LEU A 36 -5.70 -12.57 -0.19
CA LEU A 36 -6.06 -12.47 1.22
C LEU A 36 -5.64 -13.71 2.02
N ARG A 37 -5.61 -14.89 1.40
CA ARG A 37 -5.03 -16.10 2.03
C ARG A 37 -3.58 -15.86 2.41
N VAL A 38 -2.76 -15.39 1.45
CA VAL A 38 -1.33 -15.10 1.73
C VAL A 38 -1.18 -13.99 2.78
N MET A 39 -2.00 -12.92 2.71
CA MET A 39 -1.96 -11.84 3.69
C MET A 39 -2.27 -12.35 5.10
N ASN A 40 -3.25 -13.23 5.20
CA ASN A 40 -3.64 -13.82 6.47
C ASN A 40 -2.58 -14.79 7.02
N ASP A 41 -2.14 -15.75 6.21
CA ASP A 41 -1.17 -16.79 6.61
C ASP A 41 0.16 -16.18 7.07
N ARG A 42 0.50 -15.01 6.55
CA ARG A 42 1.70 -14.25 6.93
C ARG A 42 1.47 -13.22 8.03
N GLY A 43 0.26 -13.13 8.58
CA GLY A 43 -0.05 -12.21 9.66
C GLY A 43 -0.04 -10.72 9.26
N TYR A 44 -0.26 -10.39 7.99
CA TYR A 44 -0.36 -9.01 7.54
C TYR A 44 -1.70 -8.35 7.88
N ILE A 45 -2.78 -9.14 8.04
CA ILE A 45 -4.10 -8.60 8.33
C ILE A 45 -4.24 -8.38 9.83
N HIS A 46 -4.30 -7.11 10.24
CA HIS A 46 -4.66 -6.74 11.60
C HIS A 46 -6.11 -6.29 11.69
N GLN A 47 -6.50 -5.42 10.79
CA GLN A 47 -7.84 -4.86 10.71
C GLN A 47 -8.19 -4.63 9.23
N CYS A 48 -9.41 -4.98 8.85
CA CYS A 48 -9.98 -4.69 7.55
C CYS A 48 -11.40 -4.17 7.76
N THR A 49 -11.79 -3.14 7.04
CA THR A 49 -13.12 -2.52 7.16
C THR A 49 -14.22 -3.50 6.79
N ASP A 50 -14.00 -4.26 5.70
CA ASP A 50 -14.88 -5.32 5.20
C ASP A 50 -14.03 -6.42 4.55
N LEU A 51 -13.66 -7.42 5.34
CA LEU A 51 -12.78 -8.50 4.87
C LEU A 51 -13.51 -9.43 3.90
N GLU A 52 -14.78 -9.73 4.15
CA GLU A 52 -15.58 -10.64 3.33
C GLU A 52 -15.90 -10.01 1.97
N GLY A 53 -16.28 -8.74 1.95
CA GLY A 53 -16.49 -7.99 0.71
C GLY A 53 -15.21 -7.85 -0.11
N LEU A 54 -14.06 -7.59 0.54
CA LEU A 54 -12.77 -7.54 -0.14
C LEU A 54 -12.36 -8.90 -0.70
N ASP A 55 -12.60 -10.00 0.02
CA ASP A 55 -12.27 -11.35 -0.42
C ASP A 55 -13.10 -11.75 -1.66
N THR A 56 -14.40 -11.47 -1.63
CA THR A 56 -15.29 -11.68 -2.77
C THR A 56 -14.82 -10.86 -3.98
N TYR A 57 -14.56 -9.57 -3.76
CA TYR A 57 -14.11 -8.68 -4.82
C TYR A 57 -12.77 -9.11 -5.44
N ALA A 58 -11.80 -9.49 -4.60
CA ALA A 58 -10.48 -9.94 -5.03
C ALA A 58 -10.50 -11.30 -5.75
N THR A 59 -11.52 -12.12 -5.49
CA THR A 59 -11.72 -13.40 -6.21
C THR A 59 -12.24 -13.16 -7.62
N GLU A 60 -13.07 -12.15 -7.82
CA GLU A 60 -13.79 -11.90 -9.07
C GLU A 60 -13.13 -10.82 -9.95
N ASN A 61 -12.31 -9.96 -9.36
CA ASN A 61 -11.79 -8.76 -10.01
C ASN A 61 -10.29 -8.54 -9.75
N THR A 62 -9.67 -7.73 -10.61
CA THR A 62 -8.34 -7.19 -10.34
C THR A 62 -8.45 -6.05 -9.33
N VAL A 63 -7.94 -6.27 -8.13
CA VAL A 63 -7.85 -5.25 -7.08
C VAL A 63 -6.75 -4.25 -7.43
N VAL A 64 -7.05 -2.97 -7.31
CA VAL A 64 -6.07 -1.89 -7.41
C VAL A 64 -5.87 -1.29 -6.02
N CYS A 65 -4.66 -1.41 -5.47
CA CYS A 65 -4.34 -0.88 -4.15
C CYS A 65 -3.13 0.04 -4.19
N TYR A 66 -3.06 0.98 -3.26
CA TYR A 66 -1.89 1.84 -3.10
C TYR A 66 -1.40 1.91 -1.67
N VAL A 67 -0.11 2.23 -1.55
CA VAL A 67 0.52 2.65 -0.29
C VAL A 67 1.29 3.93 -0.56
N GLY A 68 1.12 4.92 0.33
CA GLY A 68 1.83 6.20 0.27
C GLY A 68 3.16 6.14 1.02
N TYR A 69 4.17 6.77 0.43
CA TYR A 69 5.51 6.90 1.01
C TYR A 69 5.98 8.35 0.90
N ASP A 70 6.37 8.95 2.01
CA ASP A 70 6.99 10.28 2.02
C ASP A 70 8.41 10.22 1.44
N CYS A 71 8.77 11.23 0.66
CA CYS A 71 10.07 11.33 -0.01
C CYS A 71 11.05 12.18 0.78
N THR A 72 11.13 11.97 2.09
CA THR A 72 11.98 12.75 3.02
C THR A 72 13.45 12.33 3.01
N ALA A 73 13.77 11.18 2.42
CA ALA A 73 15.10 10.64 2.21
C ALA A 73 15.16 9.89 0.87
N ASP A 74 16.35 9.59 0.38
CA ASP A 74 16.59 8.86 -0.88
C ASP A 74 16.39 7.34 -0.75
N SER A 75 16.09 6.87 0.44
CA SER A 75 15.94 5.45 0.79
C SER A 75 14.84 5.23 1.83
N LEU A 76 14.39 3.98 1.96
CA LEU A 76 13.38 3.57 2.91
C LEU A 76 14.01 2.73 4.02
N HIS A 77 13.51 2.88 5.25
CA HIS A 77 13.96 2.06 6.37
C HIS A 77 13.26 0.68 6.37
N VAL A 78 13.80 -0.27 7.13
CA VAL A 78 13.31 -1.65 7.20
C VAL A 78 11.81 -1.77 7.57
N GLY A 79 11.25 -0.82 8.31
CA GLY A 79 9.81 -0.80 8.63
C GLY A 79 8.91 -0.65 7.40
N SER A 80 9.40 -0.03 6.33
CA SER A 80 8.67 0.09 5.07
C SER A 80 8.58 -1.25 4.31
N LEU A 81 9.48 -2.21 4.61
CA LEU A 81 9.52 -3.51 3.93
C LEU A 81 8.20 -4.29 4.11
N VAL A 82 7.53 -4.12 5.24
CA VAL A 82 6.22 -4.77 5.48
C VAL A 82 5.22 -4.39 4.39
N SER A 83 5.04 -3.10 4.15
CA SER A 83 4.10 -2.60 3.13
C SER A 83 4.58 -2.88 1.69
N ILE A 84 5.89 -2.85 1.46
CA ILE A 84 6.48 -3.25 0.16
C ILE A 84 6.15 -4.73 -0.14
N MET A 85 6.29 -5.60 0.84
CA MET A 85 5.97 -7.02 0.67
C MET A 85 4.48 -7.27 0.48
N MET A 86 3.60 -6.47 1.08
CA MET A 86 2.16 -6.52 0.80
C MET A 86 1.86 -6.17 -0.67
N LEU A 87 2.47 -5.09 -1.19
CA LEU A 87 2.35 -4.71 -2.61
C LEU A 87 2.92 -5.80 -3.54
N ARG A 88 4.05 -6.42 -3.17
CA ARG A 88 4.64 -7.54 -3.92
C ARG A 88 3.69 -8.73 -4.00
N TRP A 89 3.06 -9.12 -2.89
CA TRP A 89 2.09 -10.21 -2.90
C TRP A 89 0.84 -9.86 -3.68
N LEU A 90 0.35 -8.62 -3.59
CA LEU A 90 -0.74 -8.12 -4.42
C LEU A 90 -0.42 -8.32 -5.91
N GLN A 91 0.78 -7.93 -6.36
CA GLN A 91 1.21 -8.11 -7.75
C GLN A 91 1.34 -9.59 -8.12
N LYS A 92 1.93 -10.43 -7.25
CA LYS A 92 2.12 -11.86 -7.50
C LYS A 92 0.82 -12.65 -7.61
N THR A 93 -0.24 -12.17 -6.99
CA THR A 93 -1.58 -12.77 -7.05
C THR A 93 -2.47 -12.17 -8.15
N GLY A 94 -1.88 -11.45 -9.12
CA GLY A 94 -2.58 -10.97 -10.31
C GLY A 94 -3.31 -9.64 -10.15
N HIS A 95 -3.02 -8.89 -9.09
CA HIS A 95 -3.61 -7.59 -8.83
C HIS A 95 -2.64 -6.44 -9.14
N LYS A 96 -3.11 -5.18 -9.06
CA LYS A 96 -2.33 -3.98 -9.43
C LYS A 96 -1.94 -3.13 -8.23
N PRO A 97 -0.67 -3.20 -7.77
CA PRO A 97 -0.16 -2.28 -6.78
C PRO A 97 0.16 -0.91 -7.37
N ILE A 98 -0.07 0.13 -6.59
CA ILE A 98 0.36 1.50 -6.86
C ILE A 98 1.28 1.94 -5.73
N VAL A 99 2.50 2.34 -6.07
CA VAL A 99 3.40 3.04 -5.14
C VAL A 99 3.13 4.53 -5.26
N LEU A 100 2.51 5.12 -4.24
CA LEU A 100 2.20 6.54 -4.21
C LEU A 100 3.35 7.30 -3.56
N MET A 101 4.07 8.10 -4.36
CA MET A 101 5.12 8.98 -3.85
C MET A 101 4.52 10.28 -3.33
N GLY A 102 4.65 10.54 -2.01
CA GLY A 102 4.06 11.68 -1.31
C GLY A 102 4.82 12.99 -1.51
N GLY A 103 4.97 13.46 -2.77
CA GLY A 103 5.67 14.72 -3.04
C GLY A 103 5.02 15.95 -2.41
N GLY A 104 3.68 16.03 -2.39
CA GLY A 104 2.94 17.13 -1.77
C GLY A 104 3.10 17.16 -0.24
N THR A 105 2.92 16.03 0.42
CA THR A 105 3.06 15.88 1.88
C THR A 105 4.50 16.16 2.33
N THR A 106 5.48 15.69 1.56
CA THR A 106 6.90 15.95 1.78
C THR A 106 7.23 17.44 1.68
N ARG A 107 6.66 18.15 0.70
CA ARG A 107 6.88 19.58 0.50
C ARG A 107 6.30 20.42 1.63
N VAL A 108 5.13 20.07 2.14
CA VAL A 108 4.48 20.80 3.26
C VAL A 108 5.17 20.52 4.61
N GLY A 109 6.00 19.47 4.69
CA GLY A 109 6.66 19.07 5.93
C GLY A 109 5.68 18.49 6.95
N ASP A 110 4.71 17.69 6.50
CA ASP A 110 3.73 17.02 7.37
C ASP A 110 4.44 16.30 8.53
N PRO A 111 4.18 16.66 9.79
CA PRO A 111 4.88 16.11 10.96
C PRO A 111 4.59 14.62 11.20
N THR A 112 3.52 14.07 10.66
CA THR A 112 3.13 12.64 10.78
C THR A 112 3.28 12.11 12.22
N GLY A 113 2.62 12.78 13.19
CA GLY A 113 2.60 12.36 14.61
C GLY A 113 3.85 12.75 15.41
N ARG A 114 4.65 13.73 14.96
CA ARG A 114 5.72 14.39 15.71
C ARG A 114 5.36 15.85 15.98
N ASP A 115 5.81 16.38 17.10
CA ASP A 115 5.50 17.78 17.50
C ASP A 115 6.28 18.84 16.70
N ASP A 116 7.39 18.44 16.03
CA ASP A 116 8.23 19.33 15.25
C ASP A 116 7.95 19.23 13.75
N ALA A 117 7.82 20.38 13.09
CA ALA A 117 7.73 20.46 11.64
C ALA A 117 9.02 19.93 10.98
N ARG A 118 8.87 19.08 9.95
CA ARG A 118 10.02 18.61 9.17
C ARG A 118 10.64 19.76 8.37
N PRO A 119 11.96 19.72 8.11
CA PRO A 119 12.59 20.69 7.21
C PRO A 119 11.89 20.70 5.85
N VAL A 120 11.60 21.89 5.33
CA VAL A 120 11.05 22.07 3.99
C VAL A 120 12.12 21.69 2.96
N LEU A 121 11.87 20.66 2.17
CA LEU A 121 12.78 20.21 1.11
C LEU A 121 12.49 20.94 -0.20
N THR A 122 13.55 21.20 -1.00
CA THR A 122 13.39 21.73 -2.35
C THR A 122 12.86 20.69 -3.31
N ASP A 123 12.29 21.12 -4.44
CA ASP A 123 11.75 20.21 -5.45
C ASP A 123 12.82 19.28 -6.03
N GLU A 124 14.05 19.78 -6.18
CA GLU A 124 15.19 18.99 -6.67
C GLU A 124 15.56 17.87 -5.68
N ILE A 125 15.58 18.15 -4.40
CA ILE A 125 15.87 17.15 -3.35
C ILE A 125 14.74 16.11 -3.34
N ILE A 126 13.48 16.55 -3.41
CA ILE A 126 12.33 15.63 -3.45
C ILE A 126 12.42 14.72 -4.68
N ALA A 127 12.74 15.26 -5.86
CA ALA A 127 12.89 14.49 -7.09
C ALA A 127 14.05 13.46 -7.00
N ALA A 128 15.17 13.85 -6.41
CA ALA A 128 16.30 12.95 -6.18
C ALA A 128 15.92 11.81 -5.21
N ASN A 129 15.24 12.13 -4.10
CA ASN A 129 14.76 11.14 -3.15
C ASN A 129 13.77 10.16 -3.80
N MET A 130 12.80 10.65 -4.59
CA MET A 130 11.88 9.81 -5.33
C MET A 130 12.60 8.85 -6.27
N ALA A 131 13.65 9.30 -6.96
CA ALA A 131 14.44 8.44 -7.84
C ALA A 131 15.20 7.35 -7.07
N GLY A 132 15.72 7.65 -5.88
CA GLY A 132 16.34 6.68 -4.98
C GLY A 132 15.34 5.62 -4.51
N ILE A 133 14.24 6.04 -3.94
CA ILE A 133 13.15 5.16 -3.47
C ILE A 133 12.61 4.27 -4.60
N LYS A 134 12.46 4.81 -5.82
CA LYS A 134 12.01 4.03 -6.98
C LYS A 134 12.95 2.86 -7.29
N LYS A 135 14.27 3.05 -7.17
CA LYS A 135 15.26 1.97 -7.37
C LYS A 135 15.10 0.84 -6.35
N GLU A 136 14.76 1.18 -5.09
CA GLU A 136 14.50 0.16 -4.07
C GLU A 136 13.24 -0.65 -4.42
N PHE A 137 12.14 0.02 -4.81
CA PHE A 137 10.93 -0.69 -5.23
C PHE A 137 11.13 -1.61 -6.42
N GLN A 138 12.00 -1.27 -7.36
CA GLN A 138 12.31 -2.10 -8.53
C GLN A 138 12.92 -3.46 -8.18
N GLN A 139 13.46 -3.63 -6.97
CA GLN A 139 13.93 -4.93 -6.48
C GLN A 139 12.78 -5.87 -6.08
N PHE A 140 11.61 -5.33 -5.80
CA PHE A 140 10.46 -6.07 -5.29
C PHE A 140 9.28 -6.10 -6.25
N LEU A 141 9.10 -5.07 -7.05
CA LEU A 141 7.95 -4.85 -7.93
C LEU A 141 8.39 -4.69 -9.38
N THR A 142 7.57 -5.20 -10.29
CA THR A 142 7.70 -4.92 -11.73
C THR A 142 6.85 -3.70 -12.06
N PHE A 143 7.44 -2.70 -12.72
CA PHE A 143 6.78 -1.49 -13.16
C PHE A 143 6.57 -1.51 -14.67
N GLY A 144 5.54 -0.84 -15.15
CA GLY A 144 5.19 -0.69 -16.57
C GLY A 144 3.81 -1.28 -16.87
N ASP A 145 3.54 -1.46 -18.15
CA ASP A 145 2.25 -1.97 -18.66
C ASP A 145 2.17 -3.52 -18.65
N GLY A 146 2.92 -4.14 -17.78
CA GLY A 146 2.88 -5.59 -17.56
C GLY A 146 1.52 -6.06 -17.02
N PRO A 147 1.25 -7.37 -17.15
CA PRO A 147 0.02 -7.97 -16.63
C PRO A 147 -0.12 -7.78 -15.12
#